data_b37cb67bb8c8beb834d126ee7d9611ef
#
_entry.id   b37cb67bb8c8beb834d126ee7d9611ef
#
_cell.length_a   1.000
_cell.length_b   1.000
_cell.length_c   1.000
_cell.angle_alpha   90.00
_cell.angle_beta   90.00
_cell.angle_gamma   90.00
#
_symmetry.space_group_name_H-M   'P 1'
#
loop_
_entity.id
_entity.type
_entity.pdbx_description
1 polymer ?
#
loop_
_entity_poly.entity_id
_entity_poly.type
_entity_poly.pdbx_seq_one_letter_code
_entity_poly.pdbx_strand_id
1 'polypeptide(L)'
;MSTAERLKPVKDASHLYEVERRARHVQRPGFHISELQLSPTQTVPWHFHNNIADTFYVLEGEMRLFLQNPKEEVRLKPGDTFTAVAKRPHLVTNAGTGSLTFLVLQGMGEYDYVPMV
;
A
#
# COMPACT_ATOMS: atom_id res chain seq x y z
N MET A 1 -23.06 -6.21 15.10
CA MET A 1 -22.41 -5.23 14.18
C MET A 1 -21.61 -5.97 13.13
N SER A 2 -21.79 -5.65 11.88
CA SER A 2 -21.06 -6.28 10.80
C SER A 2 -19.60 -5.79 10.78
N THR A 3 -18.72 -6.59 10.17
CA THR A 3 -17.31 -6.19 9.99
C THR A 3 -17.20 -4.88 9.24
N ALA A 4 -18.04 -4.68 8.21
CA ALA A 4 -18.03 -3.46 7.41
C ALA A 4 -18.33 -2.21 8.25
N GLU A 5 -19.16 -2.33 9.26
CA GLU A 5 -19.50 -1.20 10.14
C GLU A 5 -18.34 -0.82 11.06
N ARG A 6 -17.40 -1.75 11.31
CA ARG A 6 -16.22 -1.48 12.14
C ARG A 6 -15.05 -0.95 11.32
N LEU A 7 -15.06 -1.18 10.01
CA LEU A 7 -13.98 -0.76 9.13
C LEU A 7 -14.22 0.69 8.72
N LYS A 8 -13.54 1.59 9.42
CA LYS A 8 -13.73 3.03 9.19
C LYS A 8 -12.54 3.59 8.42
N PRO A 9 -12.81 4.35 7.33
CA PRO A 9 -11.72 4.99 6.61
C PRO A 9 -11.05 6.08 7.43
N VAL A 10 -9.74 6.24 7.23
CA VAL A 10 -8.97 7.34 7.78
C VAL A 10 -8.32 8.12 6.64
N LYS A 11 -8.00 9.39 6.88
CA LYS A 11 -7.36 10.24 5.87
C LYS A 11 -5.84 10.25 5.98
N ASP A 12 -5.31 9.84 7.13
CA ASP A 12 -3.88 9.75 7.37
C ASP A 12 -3.59 8.44 8.09
N ALA A 13 -2.87 7.55 7.43
CA ALA A 13 -2.52 6.24 7.95
C ALA A 13 -1.08 6.17 8.45
N SER A 14 -0.33 7.28 8.41
CA SER A 14 1.10 7.28 8.72
C SER A 14 1.42 6.80 10.14
N HIS A 15 0.48 6.93 11.07
CA HIS A 15 0.64 6.50 12.45
C HIS A 15 0.21 5.05 12.70
N LEU A 16 -0.33 4.35 11.70
CA LEU A 16 -0.87 3.01 11.87
C LEU A 16 0.15 1.90 11.66
N TYR A 17 1.29 2.22 11.07
CA TYR A 17 2.37 1.25 10.86
C TYR A 17 3.70 1.97 10.75
N GLU A 18 4.79 1.23 10.97
CA GLU A 18 6.14 1.78 10.94
C GLU A 18 6.83 1.48 9.62
N VAL A 19 7.63 2.43 9.16
CA VAL A 19 8.49 2.30 7.98
C VAL A 19 9.86 2.85 8.31
N GLU A 20 10.88 2.44 7.55
CA GLU A 20 12.23 3.00 7.70
C GLU A 20 12.28 4.44 7.21
N ARG A 21 11.60 4.73 6.10
CA ARG A 21 11.62 6.05 5.49
C ARG A 21 10.33 6.26 4.70
N ARG A 22 9.87 7.50 4.72
CA ARG A 22 8.67 7.92 3.99
C ARG A 22 8.93 9.27 3.34
N ALA A 23 8.55 9.42 2.06
CA ALA A 23 8.62 10.69 1.35
C ALA A 23 7.37 10.87 0.50
N ARG A 24 6.86 12.10 0.46
CA ARG A 24 5.75 12.46 -0.42
C ARG A 24 6.31 13.27 -1.58
N HIS A 25 6.29 12.72 -2.79
CA HIS A 25 6.85 13.37 -3.97
C HIS A 25 5.83 14.27 -4.67
N VAL A 26 4.58 13.83 -4.75
CA VAL A 26 3.51 14.58 -5.39
C VAL A 26 2.27 14.51 -4.53
N GLN A 27 1.62 15.63 -4.33
CA GLN A 27 0.32 15.71 -3.68
C GLN A 27 -0.55 16.70 -4.42
N ARG A 28 -1.60 16.20 -5.07
CA ARG A 28 -2.60 16.98 -5.79
C ARG A 28 -3.98 16.47 -5.38
N PRO A 29 -5.03 17.28 -5.53
CA PRO A 29 -6.37 16.75 -5.30
C PRO A 29 -6.60 15.49 -6.13
N GLY A 30 -6.93 14.39 -5.45
CA GLY A 30 -7.20 13.11 -6.11
C GLY A 30 -6.00 12.31 -6.57
N PHE A 31 -4.76 12.76 -6.28
CA PHE A 31 -3.57 12.06 -6.76
C PHE A 31 -2.36 12.28 -5.85
N HIS A 32 -1.71 11.17 -5.45
CA HIS A 32 -0.49 11.20 -4.66
C HIS A 32 0.58 10.29 -5.26
N ILE A 33 1.84 10.67 -5.12
CA ILE A 33 2.98 9.76 -5.31
C ILE A 33 3.80 9.81 -4.03
N SER A 34 3.92 8.66 -3.37
CA SER A 34 4.71 8.51 -2.16
C SER A 34 5.80 7.47 -2.37
N GLU A 35 6.87 7.61 -1.61
CA GLU A 35 7.94 6.62 -1.57
C GLU A 35 8.02 6.06 -0.16
N LEU A 36 8.05 4.74 -0.04
CA LEU A 36 8.18 4.05 1.24
C LEU A 36 9.40 3.13 1.21
N GLN A 37 10.03 3.00 2.36
CA GLN A 37 11.11 2.03 2.55
C GLN A 37 10.79 1.18 3.78
N LEU A 38 10.75 -0.14 3.58
CA LEU A 38 10.44 -1.12 4.62
C LEU A 38 11.67 -1.96 4.94
N SER A 39 11.90 -2.19 6.23
CA SER A 39 12.85 -3.22 6.65
C SER A 39 12.25 -4.61 6.39
N PRO A 40 13.07 -5.69 6.51
CA PRO A 40 12.54 -7.06 6.32
C PRO A 40 11.41 -7.44 7.27
N THR A 41 11.26 -6.76 8.41
CA THR A 41 10.22 -7.07 9.41
C THR A 41 9.05 -6.09 9.40
N GLN A 42 9.10 -5.08 8.55
CA GLN A 42 8.03 -4.08 8.47
C GLN A 42 7.06 -4.41 7.34
N THR A 43 5.82 -4.03 7.52
CA THR A 43 4.75 -4.25 6.52
C THR A 43 3.85 -3.03 6.46
N VAL A 44 3.19 -2.86 5.30
CA VAL A 44 1.97 -2.05 5.26
C VAL A 44 0.83 -3.04 5.47
N PRO A 45 0.15 -2.99 6.62
CA PRO A 45 -0.80 -4.03 7.00
C PRO A 45 -2.03 -4.07 6.09
N TRP A 46 -2.83 -5.14 6.22
CA TRP A 46 -4.04 -5.32 5.43
C TRP A 46 -4.93 -4.09 5.47
N HIS A 47 -5.26 -3.57 4.30
CA HIS A 47 -6.14 -2.43 4.13
C HIS A 47 -6.70 -2.39 2.71
N PHE A 48 -7.65 -1.50 2.48
CA PHE A 48 -8.12 -1.16 1.14
C PHE A 48 -8.46 0.33 1.08
N HIS A 49 -8.66 0.82 -0.13
CA HIS A 49 -9.11 2.19 -0.40
C HIS A 49 -10.44 2.11 -1.12
N ASN A 50 -11.37 3.01 -0.81
CA ASN A 50 -12.67 3.00 -1.45
C ASN A 50 -12.66 3.68 -2.83
N ASN A 51 -11.86 4.74 -2.97
CA ASN A 51 -12.00 5.66 -4.11
C ASN A 51 -10.75 5.74 -4.99
N ILE A 52 -9.67 5.11 -4.59
CA ILE A 52 -8.40 5.18 -5.32
C ILE A 52 -7.81 3.79 -5.52
N ALA A 53 -6.96 3.67 -6.53
CA ALA A 53 -6.12 2.50 -6.72
C ALA A 53 -4.71 2.80 -6.22
N ASP A 54 -3.99 1.76 -5.76
CA ASP A 54 -2.57 1.82 -5.46
C ASP A 54 -1.80 1.15 -6.59
N THR A 55 -0.95 1.90 -7.28
CA THR A 55 0.00 1.32 -8.22
C THR A 55 1.39 1.34 -7.58
N PHE A 56 1.96 0.16 -7.41
CA PHE A 56 3.29 -0.01 -6.82
C PHE A 56 4.34 -0.06 -7.92
N TYR A 57 5.47 0.58 -7.68
CA TYR A 57 6.65 0.52 -8.55
C TYR A 57 7.86 0.28 -7.65
N VAL A 58 8.51 -0.89 -7.77
CA VAL A 58 9.64 -1.24 -6.91
C VAL A 58 10.92 -0.58 -7.44
N LEU A 59 11.62 0.11 -6.55
CA LEU A 59 12.91 0.76 -6.84
C LEU A 59 14.08 -0.11 -6.41
N GLU A 60 13.97 -0.75 -5.22
CA GLU A 60 15.05 -1.54 -4.64
C GLU A 60 14.47 -2.64 -3.77
N GLY A 61 15.08 -3.81 -3.79
CA GLY A 61 14.62 -4.95 -3.01
C GLY A 61 13.54 -5.74 -3.74
N GLU A 62 12.81 -6.57 -3.00
CA GLU A 62 11.75 -7.39 -3.55
C GLU A 62 10.49 -7.27 -2.69
N MET A 63 9.37 -6.96 -3.33
CA MET A 63 8.07 -6.86 -2.69
C MET A 63 7.31 -8.17 -2.83
N ARG A 64 6.65 -8.57 -1.74
CA ARG A 64 5.68 -9.65 -1.78
C ARG A 64 4.35 -9.07 -1.37
N LEU A 65 3.44 -9.00 -2.32
CA LEU A 65 2.14 -8.36 -2.17
C LEU A 65 1.07 -9.45 -2.08
N PHE A 66 0.27 -9.41 -1.01
CA PHE A 66 -0.86 -10.31 -0.84
C PHE A 66 -2.15 -9.55 -1.07
N LEU A 67 -3.08 -10.18 -1.79
CA LEU A 67 -4.37 -9.58 -2.13
C LEU A 67 -5.50 -10.54 -1.82
N GLN A 68 -6.70 -9.97 -1.64
CA GLN A 68 -7.95 -10.71 -1.51
C GLN A 68 -8.92 -10.26 -2.60
N ASN A 69 -9.96 -11.06 -2.83
CA ASN A 69 -11.07 -10.78 -3.73
C ASN A 69 -10.64 -10.52 -5.19
N PRO A 70 -9.97 -11.43 -5.90
CA PRO A 70 -9.63 -12.80 -5.47
C PRO A 70 -8.33 -12.85 -4.68
N LYS A 71 -8.14 -13.96 -3.95
CA LYS A 71 -6.89 -14.22 -3.23
C LYS A 71 -5.75 -14.41 -4.22
N GLU A 72 -4.68 -13.64 -4.03
CA GLU A 72 -3.55 -13.64 -4.95
C GLU A 72 -2.29 -13.25 -4.19
N GLU A 73 -1.14 -13.75 -4.65
CA GLU A 73 0.16 -13.33 -4.18
C GLU A 73 0.98 -12.90 -5.39
N VAL A 74 1.62 -11.74 -5.31
CA VAL A 74 2.41 -11.18 -6.40
C VAL A 74 3.78 -10.81 -5.85
N ARG A 75 4.84 -11.16 -6.59
CA ARG A 75 6.21 -10.75 -6.27
C ARG A 75 6.69 -9.75 -7.31
N LEU A 76 7.24 -8.62 -6.82
CA LEU A 76 7.71 -7.54 -7.66
C LEU A 76 9.19 -7.29 -7.37
N LYS A 77 9.98 -7.21 -8.43
CA LYS A 77 11.40 -6.87 -8.41
C LYS A 77 11.58 -5.44 -8.90
N PRO A 78 12.78 -4.83 -8.76
CA PRO A 78 13.00 -3.47 -9.25
C PRO A 78 12.56 -3.31 -10.70
N GLY A 79 11.76 -2.28 -10.96
CA GLY A 79 11.17 -1.99 -12.25
C GLY A 79 9.82 -2.63 -12.51
N ASP A 80 9.38 -3.57 -11.67
CA ASP A 80 8.06 -4.19 -11.80
C ASP A 80 6.98 -3.30 -11.19
N THR A 81 5.77 -3.43 -11.73
CA THR A 81 4.59 -2.69 -11.25
C THR A 81 3.40 -3.62 -11.05
N PHE A 82 2.51 -3.22 -10.17
CA PHE A 82 1.21 -3.89 -9.97
C PHE A 82 0.22 -2.88 -9.43
N THR A 83 -1.03 -2.97 -9.88
CA THR A 83 -2.10 -2.09 -9.41
C THR A 83 -3.12 -2.86 -8.58
N ALA A 84 -3.26 -2.46 -7.30
CA ALA A 84 -4.36 -2.90 -6.46
C ALA A 84 -5.52 -1.93 -6.67
N VAL A 85 -6.57 -2.39 -7.33
CA VAL A 85 -7.72 -1.54 -7.67
C VAL A 85 -8.48 -1.12 -6.40
N ALA A 86 -9.32 -0.09 -6.54
CA ALA A 86 -10.15 0.37 -5.43
C ALA A 86 -10.94 -0.79 -4.84
N LYS A 87 -11.09 -0.78 -3.51
CA LYS A 87 -11.82 -1.78 -2.71
C LYS A 87 -11.16 -3.15 -2.61
N ARG A 88 -10.02 -3.37 -3.27
CA ARG A 88 -9.32 -4.65 -3.17
C ARG A 88 -8.36 -4.65 -1.99
N PRO A 89 -8.59 -5.52 -0.97
CA PRO A 89 -7.69 -5.61 0.18
C PRO A 89 -6.30 -6.08 -0.22
N HIS A 90 -5.29 -5.49 0.39
CA HIS A 90 -3.90 -5.86 0.13
C HIS A 90 -3.01 -5.66 1.35
N LEU A 91 -1.91 -6.43 1.38
CA LEU A 91 -0.87 -6.43 2.41
C LEU A 91 0.47 -6.34 1.69
N VAL A 92 1.27 -5.33 2.03
CA VAL A 92 2.60 -5.15 1.43
C VAL A 92 3.65 -5.69 2.38
N THR A 93 4.49 -6.60 1.91
CA THR A 93 5.59 -7.17 2.69
C THR A 93 6.91 -7.07 1.94
N ASN A 94 8.00 -7.14 2.69
CA ASN A 94 9.35 -7.21 2.14
C ASN A 94 9.74 -8.69 2.04
N ALA A 95 10.02 -9.17 0.83
CA ALA A 95 10.39 -10.56 0.58
C ALA A 95 11.90 -10.80 0.64
N GLY A 96 12.68 -9.74 0.79
CA GLY A 96 14.15 -9.83 0.78
C GLY A 96 14.76 -9.78 2.18
N THR A 97 16.09 -9.70 2.20
CA THR A 97 16.89 -9.61 3.44
C THR A 97 17.40 -8.21 3.69
N GLY A 98 17.29 -7.31 2.72
CA GLY A 98 17.61 -5.89 2.85
C GLY A 98 16.36 -5.03 2.78
N SER A 99 16.54 -3.73 2.65
CA SER A 99 15.42 -2.79 2.56
C SER A 99 14.66 -2.94 1.25
N LEU A 100 13.35 -2.76 1.32
CA LEU A 100 12.47 -2.66 0.15
C LEU A 100 12.08 -1.20 0.00
N THR A 101 12.40 -0.61 -1.16
CA THR A 101 12.03 0.77 -1.48
C THR A 101 11.12 0.77 -2.70
N PHE A 102 9.99 1.46 -2.60
CA PHE A 102 9.01 1.47 -3.69
C PHE A 102 8.22 2.76 -3.72
N LEU A 103 7.71 3.08 -4.90
CA LEU A 103 6.75 4.17 -5.09
C LEU A 103 5.34 3.62 -5.01
N VAL A 104 4.44 4.41 -4.46
CA VAL A 104 3.00 4.16 -4.51
C VAL A 104 2.36 5.34 -5.21
N LEU A 105 1.75 5.08 -6.37
CA LEU A 105 0.97 6.06 -7.10
C LEU A 105 -0.49 5.83 -6.73
N GLN A 106 -1.11 6.81 -6.09
CA GLN A 106 -2.47 6.70 -5.56
C GLN A 106 -3.40 7.68 -6.27
N GLY A 107 -4.40 7.16 -6.92
CA GLY A 107 -5.37 7.95 -7.66
C GLY A 107 -6.32 7.04 -8.44
N MET A 108 -7.23 7.57 -9.16
CA MET A 108 -7.67 8.99 -9.13
C MET A 108 -8.90 9.06 -8.25
N GLY A 109 -8.94 9.96 -7.31
CA GLY A 109 -10.09 10.11 -6.44
C GLY A 109 -9.71 10.64 -5.05
N GLU A 110 -10.69 10.78 -4.18
CA GLU A 110 -10.46 11.21 -2.81
C GLU A 110 -9.73 10.12 -2.02
N TYR A 111 -8.60 10.47 -1.41
CA TYR A 111 -7.82 9.52 -0.63
C TYR A 111 -8.56 9.09 0.62
N ASP A 112 -8.57 7.79 0.87
CA ASP A 112 -8.93 7.20 2.16
C ASP A 112 -8.07 5.96 2.39
N TYR A 113 -8.05 5.47 3.60
CA TYR A 113 -7.34 4.25 3.99
C TYR A 113 -8.25 3.53 4.98
N VAL A 114 -8.61 2.29 4.67
CA VAL A 114 -9.49 1.50 5.51
C VAL A 114 -8.69 0.34 6.12
N PRO A 115 -8.26 0.46 7.38
CA PRO A 115 -7.51 -0.61 8.03
C PRO A 115 -8.41 -1.81 8.30
N MET A 116 -7.89 -2.99 8.07
CA MET A 116 -8.60 -4.26 8.30
C MET A 116 -8.07 -4.88 9.59
N VAL A 117 -8.63 -4.48 10.71
CA VAL A 117 -8.24 -4.96 12.03
C VAL A 117 -9.26 -5.86 12.68
#